data_bd4072734f814ec97fdb7135a525911e
#
_entry.id   bd4072734f814ec97fdb7135a525911e
#
_cell.length_a   1.000
_cell.length_b   1.000
_cell.length_c   1.000
_cell.angle_alpha   90.00
_cell.angle_beta   90.00
_cell.angle_gamma   90.00
#
_symmetry.space_group_name_H-M   'P 1'
#
loop_
_entity.id
_entity.type
_entity.pdbx_description
1 polymer ?
#
loop_
_entity_poly.entity_id
_entity_poly.type
_entity_poly.pdbx_seq_one_letter_code
_entity_poly.pdbx_strand_id
1 'polypeptide(L)'
;MRRYAWLMIASTVPATLAAQSSAGRDTTGVMSSFTNFADIFGSRLVDAFDSIPANRYSFRPTPAQQTIGYIAQHLEEANYGLCDRLSDLKHSRTGKDSLADTVKARWPKDTLVARLRASLRFCDTVLERLGPLDSPARANPLLAFETDLAEHYSQLAVYMRLLGMVPPSALPPTKRTAITLPQSALSPFVGEYQLATGPRLAVTMEGAALFIRSSNGGTAVQLWPESRERFFVKEVDAQIRFMRDANGRVTGLVLHQYGRDRTANKVQ
;
A
#
# COMPACT_ATOMS: atom_id res chain seq x y z
N MET A 1 33.47 78.05 -23.07
CA MET A 1 32.39 77.08 -22.93
C MET A 1 33.01 75.69 -23.16
N ARG A 2 33.27 74.94 -22.10
CA ARG A 2 33.88 73.63 -22.15
C ARG A 2 32.73 72.54 -22.16
N ARG A 3 32.60 71.76 -23.23
CA ARG A 3 31.69 70.67 -23.33
C ARG A 3 32.39 69.42 -22.79
N TYR A 4 31.86 68.84 -21.71
CA TYR A 4 32.28 67.54 -21.17
C TYR A 4 31.50 66.45 -21.90
N ALA A 5 32.19 65.56 -22.65
CA ALA A 5 31.62 64.34 -23.22
C ALA A 5 31.73 63.30 -22.17
N TRP A 6 30.57 62.69 -21.78
CA TRP A 6 30.50 61.49 -20.92
C TRP A 6 30.58 60.25 -21.79
N LEU A 7 31.64 59.47 -21.63
CA LEU A 7 31.78 58.16 -22.22
C LEU A 7 30.96 57.17 -21.36
N MET A 8 29.89 56.60 -21.93
CA MET A 8 29.18 55.51 -21.33
C MET A 8 29.91 54.22 -21.70
N ILE A 9 30.53 53.57 -20.72
CA ILE A 9 31.09 52.20 -20.86
C ILE A 9 29.94 51.23 -20.59
N ALA A 10 29.45 50.59 -21.64
CA ALA A 10 28.50 49.49 -21.54
C ALA A 10 29.23 48.19 -21.12
N SER A 11 29.13 47.84 -19.85
CA SER A 11 29.61 46.53 -19.34
C SER A 11 28.60 45.42 -19.72
N THR A 12 28.96 44.65 -20.74
CA THR A 12 28.25 43.42 -21.04
C THR A 12 28.66 42.32 -20.06
N VAL A 13 27.79 42.03 -19.08
CA VAL A 13 27.93 40.84 -18.22
C VAL A 13 27.40 39.63 -19.03
N PRO A 14 28.20 38.62 -19.28
CA PRO A 14 27.66 37.40 -19.88
C PRO A 14 26.76 36.69 -18.87
N ALA A 15 25.47 36.63 -19.14
CA ALA A 15 24.55 35.80 -18.40
C ALA A 15 24.88 34.30 -18.72
N THR A 16 25.67 33.70 -17.85
CA THR A 16 25.76 32.22 -17.82
C THR A 16 24.43 31.68 -17.35
N LEU A 17 23.59 31.22 -18.29
CA LEU A 17 22.49 30.33 -17.95
C LEU A 17 23.10 29.05 -17.34
N ALA A 18 23.12 28.99 -16.01
CA ALA A 18 23.26 27.73 -15.33
C ALA A 18 22.03 26.88 -15.68
N ALA A 19 22.22 25.91 -16.56
CA ALA A 19 21.24 24.85 -16.75
C ALA A 19 21.07 24.19 -15.37
N GLN A 20 19.98 24.50 -14.68
CA GLN A 20 19.55 23.72 -13.53
C GLN A 20 19.21 22.35 -14.09
N SER A 21 20.14 21.41 -13.93
CA SER A 21 19.84 20.01 -14.09
C SER A 21 18.67 19.73 -13.14
N SER A 22 17.50 19.45 -13.70
CA SER A 22 16.41 18.84 -12.94
C SER A 22 16.95 17.52 -12.43
N ALA A 23 17.50 17.54 -11.20
CA ALA A 23 17.76 16.30 -10.47
C ALA A 23 16.45 15.55 -10.50
N GLY A 24 16.42 14.41 -11.19
CA GLY A 24 15.23 13.58 -11.30
C GLY A 24 14.69 13.35 -9.90
N ARG A 25 13.50 13.87 -9.62
CA ARG A 25 12.84 13.62 -8.34
C ARG A 25 12.77 12.10 -8.18
N ASP A 26 13.33 11.59 -7.12
CA ASP A 26 13.18 10.19 -6.75
C ASP A 26 11.70 9.92 -6.51
N THR A 27 11.01 9.35 -7.51
CA THR A 27 9.60 9.01 -7.46
C THR A 27 9.36 7.64 -6.85
N THR A 28 10.43 6.91 -6.51
CA THR A 28 10.36 5.57 -5.90
C THR A 28 9.62 5.64 -4.56
N GLY A 29 9.89 6.65 -3.75
CA GLY A 29 9.20 6.90 -2.48
C GLY A 29 7.71 7.20 -2.65
N VAL A 30 7.33 7.92 -3.70
CA VAL A 30 5.93 8.25 -3.99
C VAL A 30 5.18 6.98 -4.41
N MET A 31 5.75 6.16 -5.29
CA MET A 31 5.10 4.91 -5.73
C MET A 31 4.88 3.93 -4.59
N SER A 32 5.84 3.80 -3.68
CA SER A 32 5.65 2.94 -2.51
C SER A 32 4.56 3.44 -1.56
N SER A 33 4.32 4.76 -1.50
CA SER A 33 3.19 5.32 -0.75
C SER A 33 1.86 4.91 -1.36
N PHE A 34 1.71 4.94 -2.68
CA PHE A 34 0.51 4.45 -3.36
C PHE A 34 0.31 2.95 -3.13
N THR A 35 1.33 2.13 -3.35
CA THR A 35 1.23 0.68 -3.08
C THR A 35 0.80 0.40 -1.63
N ASN A 36 1.39 1.10 -0.66
CA ASN A 36 1.01 0.94 0.74
C ASN A 36 -0.44 1.37 1.02
N PHE A 37 -0.91 2.44 0.37
CA PHE A 37 -2.28 2.92 0.51
C PHE A 37 -3.28 1.91 -0.07
N ALA A 38 -3.02 1.38 -1.28
CA ALA A 38 -3.80 0.33 -1.90
C ALA A 38 -3.90 -0.92 -1.01
N ASP A 39 -2.79 -1.33 -0.39
CA ASP A 39 -2.74 -2.44 0.54
C ASP A 39 -3.63 -2.22 1.77
N ILE A 40 -3.56 -1.03 2.36
CA ILE A 40 -4.37 -0.68 3.55
C ILE A 40 -5.86 -0.75 3.24
N PHE A 41 -6.29 -0.09 2.17
CA PHE A 41 -7.73 -0.02 1.86
C PHE A 41 -8.23 -1.29 1.21
N GLY A 42 -7.44 -1.93 0.36
CA GLY A 42 -7.79 -3.22 -0.24
C GLY A 42 -8.01 -4.32 0.80
N SER A 43 -7.10 -4.44 1.79
CA SER A 43 -7.27 -5.42 2.88
C SER A 43 -8.49 -5.10 3.74
N ARG A 44 -8.69 -3.83 4.12
CA ARG A 44 -9.86 -3.41 4.90
C ARG A 44 -11.17 -3.68 4.19
N LEU A 45 -11.23 -3.47 2.88
CA LEU A 45 -12.40 -3.79 2.07
C LEU A 45 -12.70 -5.28 2.08
N VAL A 46 -11.68 -6.10 1.81
CA VAL A 46 -11.82 -7.55 1.83
C VAL A 46 -12.30 -8.05 3.19
N ASP A 47 -11.67 -7.61 4.28
CA ASP A 47 -12.03 -7.99 5.65
C ASP A 47 -13.46 -7.53 6.01
N ALA A 48 -13.86 -6.34 5.57
CA ALA A 48 -15.22 -5.84 5.77
C ALA A 48 -16.24 -6.73 5.05
N PHE A 49 -16.04 -7.01 3.76
CA PHE A 49 -16.94 -7.88 3.00
C PHE A 49 -16.98 -9.31 3.56
N ASP A 50 -15.83 -9.85 3.97
CA ASP A 50 -15.77 -11.18 4.61
C ASP A 50 -16.52 -11.22 5.96
N SER A 51 -16.48 -10.16 6.73
CA SER A 51 -17.15 -10.12 8.04
C SER A 51 -18.66 -9.92 7.94
N ILE A 52 -19.16 -9.28 6.87
CA ILE A 52 -20.59 -9.04 6.68
C ILE A 52 -21.31 -10.35 6.32
N PRO A 53 -22.38 -10.74 7.05
CA PRO A 53 -23.16 -11.94 6.74
C PRO A 53 -23.79 -11.87 5.33
N ALA A 54 -23.86 -13.01 4.64
CA ALA A 54 -24.36 -13.09 3.26
C ALA A 54 -25.79 -12.54 3.10
N ASN A 55 -26.65 -12.74 4.11
CA ASN A 55 -28.03 -12.22 4.09
C ASN A 55 -28.12 -10.69 4.26
N ARG A 56 -26.99 -10.00 4.48
CA ARG A 56 -26.91 -8.54 4.55
C ARG A 56 -26.41 -7.88 3.26
N TYR A 57 -26.06 -8.64 2.23
CA TYR A 57 -25.52 -8.09 0.99
C TYR A 57 -26.55 -7.27 0.17
N SER A 58 -27.83 -7.44 0.43
CA SER A 58 -28.91 -6.59 -0.13
C SER A 58 -29.17 -5.32 0.69
N PHE A 59 -28.46 -5.14 1.83
CA PHE A 59 -28.67 -3.96 2.67
C PHE A 59 -28.16 -2.69 1.99
N ARG A 60 -28.93 -1.63 2.15
CA ARG A 60 -28.62 -0.22 1.83
C ARG A 60 -29.35 0.69 2.83
N PRO A 61 -28.75 1.77 3.31
CA PRO A 61 -29.40 2.66 4.29
C PRO A 61 -30.66 3.33 3.77
N THR A 62 -30.69 3.72 2.49
CA THR A 62 -31.84 4.33 1.80
C THR A 62 -32.01 3.76 0.40
N PRO A 63 -33.20 3.87 -0.21
CA PRO A 63 -33.43 3.40 -1.58
C PRO A 63 -32.50 4.02 -2.64
N ALA A 64 -31.99 5.24 -2.38
CA ALA A 64 -31.09 5.95 -3.31
C ALA A 64 -29.63 5.45 -3.22
N GLN A 65 -29.27 4.70 -2.18
CA GLN A 65 -27.90 4.21 -2.01
C GLN A 65 -27.70 2.82 -2.60
N GLN A 66 -26.46 2.51 -2.89
CA GLN A 66 -26.02 1.20 -3.39
C GLN A 66 -26.13 0.13 -2.31
N THR A 67 -26.41 -1.10 -2.70
CA THR A 67 -26.35 -2.25 -1.80
C THR A 67 -24.92 -2.68 -1.57
N ILE A 68 -24.66 -3.40 -0.46
CA ILE A 68 -23.35 -3.98 -0.17
C ILE A 68 -22.85 -4.85 -1.34
N GLY A 69 -23.73 -5.70 -1.91
CA GLY A 69 -23.36 -6.51 -3.06
C GLY A 69 -23.04 -5.69 -4.32
N TYR A 70 -23.73 -4.54 -4.51
CA TYR A 70 -23.40 -3.63 -5.59
C TYR A 70 -22.02 -2.99 -5.42
N ILE A 71 -21.68 -2.55 -4.22
CA ILE A 71 -20.36 -1.99 -3.92
C ILE A 71 -19.26 -3.03 -4.20
N ALA A 72 -19.47 -4.30 -3.82
CA ALA A 72 -18.48 -5.35 -4.05
C ALA A 72 -18.21 -5.59 -5.54
N GLN A 73 -19.26 -5.69 -6.37
CA GLN A 73 -19.10 -5.89 -7.81
C GLN A 73 -18.56 -4.64 -8.52
N HIS A 74 -18.97 -3.44 -8.05
CA HIS A 74 -18.47 -2.18 -8.58
C HIS A 74 -16.96 -2.05 -8.39
N LEU A 75 -16.47 -2.30 -7.17
CA LEU A 75 -15.03 -2.28 -6.87
C LEU A 75 -14.24 -3.29 -7.71
N GLU A 76 -14.77 -4.48 -7.92
CA GLU A 76 -14.12 -5.47 -8.79
C GLU A 76 -13.95 -4.95 -10.20
N GLU A 77 -14.99 -4.37 -10.78
CA GLU A 77 -14.98 -3.84 -12.13
C GLU A 77 -14.13 -2.57 -12.26
N ALA A 78 -14.23 -1.66 -11.28
CA ALA A 78 -13.44 -0.43 -11.23
C ALA A 78 -11.93 -0.74 -11.11
N ASN A 79 -11.55 -1.67 -10.25
CA ASN A 79 -10.16 -2.10 -10.09
C ASN A 79 -9.57 -2.57 -11.43
N TYR A 80 -10.23 -3.49 -12.11
CA TYR A 80 -9.76 -3.95 -13.43
C TYR A 80 -9.71 -2.81 -14.44
N GLY A 81 -10.77 -1.99 -14.51
CA GLY A 81 -10.84 -0.89 -15.47
C GLY A 81 -9.79 0.20 -15.23
N LEU A 82 -9.43 0.48 -13.99
CA LEU A 82 -8.43 1.48 -13.64
C LEU A 82 -7.01 0.92 -13.82
N CYS A 83 -6.75 -0.31 -13.36
CA CYS A 83 -5.44 -0.92 -13.44
C CYS A 83 -5.07 -1.31 -14.89
N ASP A 84 -6.03 -1.69 -15.74
CA ASP A 84 -5.81 -1.89 -17.18
C ASP A 84 -5.28 -0.64 -17.90
N ARG A 85 -5.54 0.55 -17.36
CA ARG A 85 -5.05 1.83 -17.92
C ARG A 85 -3.63 2.19 -17.44
N LEU A 86 -3.17 1.56 -16.38
CA LEU A 86 -1.86 1.85 -15.78
C LEU A 86 -0.72 1.09 -16.44
N SER A 87 -0.99 -0.01 -17.14
CA SER A 87 0.04 -0.88 -17.72
C SER A 87 -0.45 -1.56 -19.00
N ASP A 88 0.46 -2.25 -19.66
CA ASP A 88 0.14 -3.12 -20.81
C ASP A 88 -0.47 -4.47 -20.40
N LEU A 89 -0.48 -4.76 -19.10
CA LEU A 89 -1.18 -5.93 -18.58
C LEU A 89 -2.70 -5.71 -18.75
N LYS A 90 -3.35 -6.75 -19.23
CA LYS A 90 -4.81 -6.77 -19.36
C LYS A 90 -5.36 -7.99 -18.66
N HIS A 91 -6.46 -7.81 -17.93
CA HIS A 91 -7.17 -8.96 -17.42
C HIS A 91 -8.12 -9.54 -18.47
N SER A 92 -8.32 -10.85 -18.42
CA SER A 92 -9.25 -11.52 -19.34
C SER A 92 -10.69 -11.39 -18.82
N ARG A 93 -11.57 -10.79 -19.60
CA ARG A 93 -13.01 -10.74 -19.31
C ARG A 93 -13.72 -11.98 -19.82
N THR A 94 -14.74 -12.41 -19.10
CA THR A 94 -15.62 -13.52 -19.46
C THR A 94 -17.00 -13.01 -19.82
N GLY A 95 -17.85 -13.83 -20.45
CA GLY A 95 -19.24 -13.43 -20.74
C GLY A 95 -20.06 -13.05 -19.49
N LYS A 96 -19.65 -13.51 -18.29
CA LYS A 96 -20.28 -13.12 -17.03
C LYS A 96 -19.99 -11.66 -16.65
N ASP A 97 -18.87 -11.11 -17.08
CA ASP A 97 -18.49 -9.72 -16.79
C ASP A 97 -19.35 -8.71 -17.58
N SER A 98 -20.00 -9.18 -18.65
CA SER A 98 -20.93 -8.36 -19.46
C SER A 98 -22.36 -8.31 -18.90
N LEU A 99 -22.64 -9.02 -17.80
CA LEU A 99 -23.95 -8.96 -17.16
C LEU A 99 -24.16 -7.58 -16.51
N ALA A 100 -25.43 -7.15 -16.46
CA ALA A 100 -25.80 -5.89 -15.82
C ALA A 100 -25.37 -5.89 -14.33
N ASP A 101 -24.91 -4.74 -13.85
CA ASP A 101 -24.43 -4.56 -12.46
C ASP A 101 -25.46 -4.98 -11.43
N THR A 102 -26.74 -4.71 -11.69
CA THR A 102 -27.85 -5.13 -10.82
C THR A 102 -28.01 -6.65 -10.72
N VAL A 103 -27.55 -7.40 -11.73
CA VAL A 103 -27.50 -8.86 -11.73
C VAL A 103 -26.27 -9.33 -10.95
N LYS A 104 -25.10 -8.77 -11.26
CA LYS A 104 -23.83 -9.07 -10.57
C LYS A 104 -23.92 -8.77 -9.07
N ALA A 105 -24.55 -7.69 -8.67
CA ALA A 105 -24.76 -7.29 -7.27
C ALA A 105 -25.52 -8.33 -6.44
N ARG A 106 -26.22 -9.27 -7.06
CA ARG A 106 -26.98 -10.35 -6.41
C ARG A 106 -26.23 -11.68 -6.39
N TRP A 107 -25.03 -11.73 -6.89
CA TRP A 107 -24.21 -12.95 -6.81
C TRP A 107 -23.97 -13.35 -5.35
N PRO A 108 -23.72 -14.64 -5.10
CA PRO A 108 -23.36 -15.12 -3.75
C PRO A 108 -22.18 -14.34 -3.19
N LYS A 109 -22.19 -14.07 -1.89
CA LYS A 109 -21.12 -13.38 -1.16
C LYS A 109 -19.75 -13.91 -1.55
N ASP A 110 -19.55 -15.25 -1.49
CA ASP A 110 -18.25 -15.85 -1.74
C ASP A 110 -17.75 -15.58 -3.17
N THR A 111 -18.67 -15.52 -4.14
CA THR A 111 -18.36 -15.14 -5.52
C THR A 111 -17.89 -13.68 -5.59
N LEU A 112 -18.65 -12.75 -4.97
CA LEU A 112 -18.32 -11.34 -4.97
C LEU A 112 -16.97 -11.07 -4.30
N VAL A 113 -16.73 -11.66 -3.14
CA VAL A 113 -15.48 -11.49 -2.40
C VAL A 113 -14.30 -12.13 -3.14
N ALA A 114 -14.46 -13.31 -3.72
CA ALA A 114 -13.40 -13.97 -4.49
C ALA A 114 -13.00 -13.12 -5.72
N ARG A 115 -13.97 -12.52 -6.41
CA ARG A 115 -13.73 -11.64 -7.56
C ARG A 115 -13.06 -10.33 -7.14
N LEU A 116 -13.48 -9.70 -6.06
CA LEU A 116 -12.83 -8.52 -5.49
C LEU A 116 -11.37 -8.82 -5.13
N ARG A 117 -11.11 -9.96 -4.46
CA ARG A 117 -9.73 -10.38 -4.16
C ARG A 117 -8.89 -10.58 -5.42
N ALA A 118 -9.48 -11.12 -6.49
CA ALA A 118 -8.78 -11.33 -7.75
C ALA A 118 -8.43 -9.99 -8.43
N SER A 119 -9.35 -9.03 -8.44
CA SER A 119 -9.11 -7.70 -9.01
C SER A 119 -8.03 -6.91 -8.24
N LEU A 120 -8.03 -6.98 -6.92
CA LEU A 120 -6.98 -6.37 -6.10
C LEU A 120 -5.61 -6.99 -6.39
N ARG A 121 -5.49 -8.34 -6.46
CA ARG A 121 -4.21 -8.98 -6.84
C ARG A 121 -3.73 -8.59 -8.23
N PHE A 122 -4.64 -8.39 -9.17
CA PHE A 122 -4.28 -7.89 -10.49
C PHE A 122 -3.69 -6.47 -10.39
N CYS A 123 -4.35 -5.57 -9.67
CA CYS A 123 -3.85 -4.21 -9.42
C CYS A 123 -2.49 -4.22 -8.72
N ASP A 124 -2.28 -5.10 -7.75
CA ASP A 124 -0.98 -5.26 -7.09
C ASP A 124 0.14 -5.58 -8.08
N THR A 125 -0.13 -6.56 -8.98
CA THR A 125 0.82 -6.94 -10.03
C THR A 125 1.11 -5.77 -10.98
N VAL A 126 0.13 -4.92 -11.24
CA VAL A 126 0.30 -3.70 -12.04
C VAL A 126 1.14 -2.68 -11.29
N LEU A 127 0.82 -2.39 -10.03
CA LEU A 127 1.55 -1.41 -9.20
C LEU A 127 3.01 -1.79 -8.98
N GLU A 128 3.30 -3.08 -8.80
CA GLU A 128 4.66 -3.61 -8.68
C GLU A 128 5.53 -3.37 -9.91
N ARG A 129 4.91 -3.26 -11.09
CA ARG A 129 5.60 -3.04 -12.38
C ARG A 129 5.53 -1.60 -12.85
N LEU A 130 4.78 -0.75 -12.15
CA LEU A 130 4.58 0.63 -12.55
C LEU A 130 5.86 1.44 -12.31
N GLY A 131 6.38 2.01 -13.39
CA GLY A 131 7.51 2.94 -13.32
C GLY A 131 7.10 4.31 -12.73
N PRO A 132 8.01 5.29 -12.75
CA PRO A 132 7.75 6.63 -12.22
C PRO A 132 6.48 7.26 -12.79
N LEU A 133 5.77 8.02 -11.96
CA LEU A 133 4.62 8.84 -12.37
C LEU A 133 5.13 10.10 -13.07
N ASP A 134 5.31 10.02 -14.35
CA ASP A 134 5.88 11.08 -15.19
C ASP A 134 4.83 11.90 -15.95
N SER A 135 3.57 11.47 -15.92
CA SER A 135 2.50 12.11 -16.68
C SER A 135 1.13 12.00 -16.01
N PRO A 136 0.21 12.96 -16.28
CA PRO A 136 -1.18 12.85 -15.83
C PRO A 136 -1.90 11.60 -16.33
N ALA A 137 -1.53 11.09 -17.51
CA ALA A 137 -2.11 9.89 -18.08
C ALA A 137 -1.88 8.64 -17.19
N ARG A 138 -0.79 8.60 -16.45
CA ARG A 138 -0.48 7.55 -15.45
C ARG A 138 -0.99 7.92 -14.05
N ALA A 139 -0.82 9.19 -13.65
CA ALA A 139 -1.19 9.63 -12.31
C ALA A 139 -2.71 9.60 -12.07
N ASN A 140 -3.51 10.01 -13.04
CA ASN A 140 -4.96 10.12 -12.87
C ASN A 140 -5.65 8.76 -12.63
N PRO A 141 -5.40 7.69 -13.41
CA PRO A 141 -5.97 6.38 -13.12
C PRO A 141 -5.55 5.82 -11.76
N LEU A 142 -4.29 6.06 -11.36
CA LEU A 142 -3.80 5.63 -10.06
C LEU A 142 -4.50 6.36 -8.91
N LEU A 143 -4.60 7.68 -9.00
CA LEU A 143 -5.31 8.48 -8.01
C LEU A 143 -6.80 8.09 -7.93
N ALA A 144 -7.44 7.83 -9.08
CA ALA A 144 -8.81 7.36 -9.13
C ALA A 144 -8.97 6.00 -8.44
N PHE A 145 -8.04 5.06 -8.67
CA PHE A 145 -8.03 3.76 -8.00
C PHE A 145 -7.93 3.88 -6.48
N GLU A 146 -6.97 4.67 -5.98
CA GLU A 146 -6.79 4.90 -4.54
C GLU A 146 -8.01 5.58 -3.89
N THR A 147 -8.58 6.57 -4.59
CA THR A 147 -9.75 7.29 -4.10
C THR A 147 -10.98 6.37 -4.03
N ASP A 148 -11.19 5.54 -5.06
CA ASP A 148 -12.30 4.59 -5.13
C ASP A 148 -12.25 3.58 -3.97
N LEU A 149 -11.07 3.02 -3.68
CA LEU A 149 -10.87 2.12 -2.55
C LEU A 149 -11.22 2.80 -1.22
N ALA A 150 -10.71 4.02 -0.99
CA ALA A 150 -10.91 4.75 0.26
C ALA A 150 -12.36 5.20 0.45
N GLU A 151 -13.00 5.69 -0.60
CA GLU A 151 -14.39 6.15 -0.60
C GLU A 151 -15.34 4.99 -0.26
N HIS A 152 -15.20 3.87 -0.97
CA HIS A 152 -16.07 2.73 -0.75
C HIS A 152 -15.79 2.00 0.57
N TYR A 153 -14.55 1.99 1.05
CA TYR A 153 -14.30 1.52 2.40
C TYR A 153 -15.01 2.39 3.46
N SER A 154 -14.94 3.71 3.30
CA SER A 154 -15.62 4.64 4.22
C SER A 154 -17.13 4.45 4.21
N GLN A 155 -17.72 4.29 3.02
CA GLN A 155 -19.14 3.99 2.85
C GLN A 155 -19.50 2.66 3.52
N LEU A 156 -18.74 1.60 3.27
CA LEU A 156 -18.99 0.28 3.83
C LEU A 156 -18.83 0.27 5.36
N ALA A 157 -17.87 1.00 5.91
CA ALA A 157 -17.68 1.16 7.35
C ALA A 157 -18.87 1.84 8.04
N VAL A 158 -19.53 2.79 7.36
CA VAL A 158 -20.80 3.38 7.84
C VAL A 158 -21.92 2.34 7.81
N TYR A 159 -22.05 1.58 6.72
CA TYR A 159 -23.08 0.52 6.62
C TYR A 159 -22.89 -0.55 7.70
N MET A 160 -21.66 -0.96 7.98
CA MET A 160 -21.35 -1.89 9.06
C MET A 160 -21.83 -1.37 10.42
N ARG A 161 -21.55 -0.09 10.74
CA ARG A 161 -22.02 0.52 11.99
C ARG A 161 -23.54 0.58 12.10
N LEU A 162 -24.22 0.87 11.00
CA LEU A 162 -25.69 0.84 10.95
C LEU A 162 -26.26 -0.58 11.15
N LEU A 163 -25.49 -1.60 10.80
CA LEU A 163 -25.82 -3.00 11.06
C LEU A 163 -25.37 -3.49 12.46
N GLY A 164 -24.84 -2.61 13.31
CA GLY A 164 -24.31 -2.96 14.63
C GLY A 164 -22.97 -3.68 14.61
N MET A 165 -22.24 -3.61 13.49
CA MET A 165 -20.95 -4.29 13.30
C MET A 165 -19.79 -3.30 13.49
N VAL A 166 -18.64 -3.82 13.91
CA VAL A 166 -17.40 -3.04 14.03
C VAL A 166 -16.62 -3.15 12.73
N PRO A 167 -16.32 -2.03 12.05
CA PRO A 167 -15.53 -2.07 10.82
C PRO A 167 -14.04 -2.41 11.10
N PRO A 168 -13.31 -3.00 10.16
CA PRO A 168 -11.92 -3.43 10.33
C PRO A 168 -10.99 -2.36 10.90
N SER A 169 -11.14 -1.09 10.49
CA SER A 169 -10.31 0.02 11.01
C SER A 169 -10.57 0.38 12.47
N ALA A 170 -11.66 -0.09 13.07
CA ALA A 170 -12.01 0.14 14.47
C ALA A 170 -11.83 -1.11 15.35
N LEU A 171 -11.39 -2.22 14.78
CA LEU A 171 -11.02 -3.41 15.55
C LEU A 171 -9.76 -3.13 16.37
N PRO A 172 -9.71 -3.57 17.64
CA PRO A 172 -8.50 -3.45 18.42
C PRO A 172 -7.39 -4.30 17.79
N PRO A 173 -6.11 -3.88 17.90
CA PRO A 173 -4.99 -4.68 17.46
C PRO A 173 -5.05 -6.09 18.07
N THR A 174 -4.66 -7.10 17.32
CA THR A 174 -4.59 -8.48 17.82
C THR A 174 -3.69 -8.52 19.06
N LYS A 175 -4.22 -9.00 20.21
CA LYS A 175 -3.44 -9.15 21.44
C LYS A 175 -2.35 -10.19 21.22
N ARG A 176 -1.09 -9.75 21.18
CA ARG A 176 0.10 -10.60 21.09
C ARG A 176 0.90 -10.46 22.38
N THR A 177 1.48 -11.55 22.81
CA THR A 177 2.33 -11.58 24.01
C THR A 177 3.78 -11.56 23.62
N ALA A 178 4.50 -10.53 24.06
CA ALA A 178 5.94 -10.47 23.87
C ALA A 178 6.66 -11.40 24.84
N ILE A 179 7.71 -12.06 24.33
CA ILE A 179 8.69 -12.79 25.14
C ILE A 179 9.94 -11.96 25.32
N THR A 180 10.82 -12.37 26.24
CA THR A 180 12.14 -11.76 26.39
C THR A 180 13.17 -12.61 25.66
N LEU A 181 14.01 -11.98 24.84
CA LEU A 181 15.15 -12.61 24.19
C LEU A 181 16.45 -11.91 24.63
N PRO A 182 17.54 -12.66 24.83
CA PRO A 182 18.84 -12.04 25.13
C PRO A 182 19.36 -11.29 23.89
N GLN A 183 20.17 -10.26 24.11
CA GLN A 183 20.76 -9.43 23.06
C GLN A 183 21.52 -10.26 22.01
N SER A 184 22.20 -11.34 22.40
CA SER A 184 22.89 -12.25 21.49
C SER A 184 21.97 -12.98 20.52
N ALA A 185 20.70 -13.19 20.88
CA ALA A 185 19.70 -13.77 19.99
C ALA A 185 19.12 -12.73 19.02
N LEU A 186 19.19 -11.44 19.34
CA LEU A 186 18.66 -10.33 18.55
C LEU A 186 19.69 -9.79 17.56
N SER A 187 20.97 -9.74 17.92
CA SER A 187 22.03 -9.16 17.09
C SER A 187 22.12 -9.70 15.65
N PRO A 188 21.84 -10.99 15.35
CA PRO A 188 21.87 -11.49 13.98
C PRO A 188 20.84 -10.84 13.03
N PHE A 189 19.76 -10.27 13.58
CA PHE A 189 18.69 -9.65 12.82
C PHE A 189 19.00 -8.21 12.39
N VAL A 190 20.00 -7.57 12.98
CA VAL A 190 20.41 -6.21 12.62
C VAL A 190 20.93 -6.18 11.19
N GLY A 191 20.52 -5.16 10.42
CA GLY A 191 20.97 -4.93 9.04
C GLY A 191 19.91 -4.30 8.17
N GLU A 192 20.24 -4.19 6.90
CA GLU A 192 19.37 -3.64 5.85
C GLU A 192 18.68 -4.78 5.10
N TYR A 193 17.40 -4.59 4.79
CA TYR A 193 16.56 -5.57 4.09
C TYR A 193 15.85 -4.90 2.93
N GLN A 194 16.10 -5.38 1.70
CA GLN A 194 15.48 -4.84 0.50
C GLN A 194 14.23 -5.62 0.15
N LEU A 195 13.07 -4.97 0.17
CA LEU A 195 11.84 -5.54 -0.40
C LEU A 195 12.01 -5.74 -1.91
N ALA A 196 11.41 -6.79 -2.45
CA ALA A 196 11.45 -7.08 -3.89
C ALA A 196 10.91 -5.90 -4.71
N THR A 197 9.85 -5.27 -4.21
CA THR A 197 9.30 -3.99 -4.68
C THR A 197 9.07 -3.10 -3.47
N GLY A 198 9.56 -1.87 -3.53
CA GLY A 198 9.35 -0.90 -2.45
C GLY A 198 10.60 -0.51 -1.67
N PRO A 199 10.40 0.02 -0.45
CA PRO A 199 11.47 0.59 0.34
C PRO A 199 12.43 -0.45 0.90
N ARG A 200 13.60 0.03 1.29
CA ARG A 200 14.51 -0.70 2.15
C ARG A 200 14.06 -0.58 3.61
N LEU A 201 14.21 -1.64 4.37
CA LEU A 201 13.89 -1.72 5.79
C LEU A 201 15.19 -1.83 6.58
N ALA A 202 15.46 -0.86 7.45
CA ALA A 202 16.60 -0.88 8.35
C ALA A 202 16.17 -1.48 9.70
N VAL A 203 16.80 -2.59 10.11
CA VAL A 203 16.65 -3.17 11.44
C VAL A 203 17.84 -2.77 12.28
N THR A 204 17.59 -2.06 13.37
CA THR A 204 18.60 -1.59 14.33
C THR A 204 18.35 -2.19 15.70
N MET A 205 19.34 -2.11 16.59
CA MET A 205 19.22 -2.60 17.96
C MET A 205 19.63 -1.52 18.94
N GLU A 206 18.79 -1.29 19.95
CA GLU A 206 19.07 -0.42 21.08
C GLU A 206 18.90 -1.23 22.38
N GLY A 207 20.01 -1.46 23.09
CA GLY A 207 20.03 -2.37 24.24
C GLY A 207 19.60 -3.79 23.83
N ALA A 208 18.56 -4.32 24.47
CA ALA A 208 17.96 -5.62 24.18
C ALA A 208 16.63 -5.49 23.38
N ALA A 209 16.49 -4.46 22.55
CA ALA A 209 15.32 -4.25 21.72
C ALA A 209 15.72 -4.03 20.25
N LEU A 210 14.94 -4.60 19.33
CA LEU A 210 15.05 -4.32 17.90
C LEU A 210 14.07 -3.23 17.49
N PHE A 211 14.48 -2.44 16.51
CA PHE A 211 13.66 -1.41 15.87
C PHE A 211 13.71 -1.58 14.36
N ILE A 212 12.63 -1.26 13.68
CA ILE A 212 12.57 -1.27 12.22
C ILE A 212 12.14 0.09 11.70
N ARG A 213 12.78 0.55 10.63
CA ARG A 213 12.44 1.79 9.92
C ARG A 213 12.45 1.57 8.43
N SER A 214 11.49 2.18 7.73
CA SER A 214 11.45 2.22 6.27
C SER A 214 12.31 3.36 5.72
N SER A 215 12.98 3.13 4.58
CA SER A 215 13.73 4.18 3.85
C SER A 215 12.83 5.27 3.28
N ASN A 216 11.53 5.04 3.16
CA ASN A 216 10.56 6.06 2.72
C ASN A 216 10.26 7.13 3.77
N GLY A 217 10.92 7.06 4.92
CA GLY A 217 10.69 7.95 6.04
C GLY A 217 9.87 7.29 7.14
N GLY A 218 9.54 8.09 8.15
CA GLY A 218 8.84 7.64 9.35
C GLY A 218 9.78 7.36 10.52
N THR A 219 9.17 7.22 11.70
CA THR A 219 9.86 6.91 12.95
C THR A 219 10.19 5.42 12.99
N ALA A 220 11.34 5.06 13.56
CA ALA A 220 11.63 3.68 13.87
C ALA A 220 10.62 3.15 14.90
N VAL A 221 10.07 1.97 14.63
CA VAL A 221 9.12 1.30 15.52
C VAL A 221 9.75 0.06 16.15
N GLN A 222 9.40 -0.22 17.40
CA GLN A 222 9.96 -1.35 18.12
C GLN A 222 9.39 -2.67 17.60
N LEU A 223 10.27 -3.66 17.41
CA LEU A 223 9.91 -5.05 17.13
C LEU A 223 9.85 -5.84 18.45
N TRP A 224 8.65 -6.29 18.79
CA TRP A 224 8.39 -7.08 19.99
C TRP A 224 8.49 -8.58 19.65
N PRO A 225 9.40 -9.33 20.26
CA PRO A 225 9.55 -10.75 19.95
C PRO A 225 8.33 -11.57 20.44
N GLU A 226 7.77 -12.37 19.56
CA GLU A 226 6.73 -13.37 19.84
C GLU A 226 7.33 -14.79 19.92
N SER A 227 8.40 -14.99 19.18
CA SER A 227 9.24 -16.20 19.20
C SER A 227 10.69 -15.84 18.86
N ARG A 228 11.56 -16.84 18.70
CA ARG A 228 12.97 -16.61 18.32
C ARG A 228 13.14 -15.89 16.98
N GLU A 229 12.18 -16.02 16.06
CA GLU A 229 12.27 -15.50 14.68
C GLU A 229 11.04 -14.69 14.27
N ARG A 230 10.00 -14.64 15.11
CA ARG A 230 8.79 -13.87 14.86
C ARG A 230 8.70 -12.70 15.81
N PHE A 231 8.38 -11.55 15.24
CA PHE A 231 8.24 -10.28 15.93
C PHE A 231 6.94 -9.60 15.48
N PHE A 232 6.42 -8.71 16.28
CA PHE A 232 5.27 -7.89 15.95
C PHE A 232 5.48 -6.44 16.34
N VAL A 233 4.70 -5.55 15.74
CA VAL A 233 4.63 -4.12 16.05
C VAL A 233 3.35 -3.87 16.84
N LYS A 234 3.39 -3.02 17.87
CA LYS A 234 2.21 -2.70 18.69
C LYS A 234 1.38 -1.54 18.10
N GLU A 235 2.02 -0.67 17.37
CA GLU A 235 1.44 0.54 16.80
C GLU A 235 0.52 0.26 15.59
N VAL A 236 0.82 -0.83 14.88
CA VAL A 236 0.07 -1.26 13.68
C VAL A 236 0.02 -2.79 13.64
N ASP A 237 -0.96 -3.36 12.94
CA ASP A 237 -1.00 -4.81 12.72
C ASP A 237 0.05 -5.21 11.67
N ALA A 238 1.28 -5.36 12.14
CA ALA A 238 2.40 -5.82 11.35
C ALA A 238 3.20 -6.87 12.10
N GLN A 239 3.65 -7.88 11.38
CA GLN A 239 4.45 -8.99 11.89
C GLN A 239 5.64 -9.19 10.98
N ILE A 240 6.77 -9.54 11.59
CA ILE A 240 8.01 -9.83 10.88
C ILE A 240 8.45 -11.25 11.24
N ARG A 241 8.74 -12.06 10.23
CA ARG A 241 9.38 -13.35 10.39
C ARG A 241 10.73 -13.32 9.70
N PHE A 242 11.81 -13.43 10.46
CA PHE A 242 13.15 -13.52 9.88
C PHE A 242 13.39 -14.91 9.29
N MET A 243 14.09 -14.94 8.17
CA MET A 243 14.45 -16.13 7.43
C MET A 243 15.94 -16.45 7.64
N ARG A 244 16.25 -17.76 7.73
CA ARG A 244 17.65 -18.24 7.85
C ARG A 244 17.96 -19.25 6.76
N ASP A 245 19.23 -19.30 6.38
CA ASP A 245 19.76 -20.38 5.55
C ASP A 245 20.04 -21.66 6.36
N ALA A 246 20.49 -22.71 5.68
CA ALA A 246 20.84 -23.99 6.30
C ALA A 246 21.97 -23.88 7.35
N ASN A 247 22.76 -22.82 7.31
CA ASN A 247 23.84 -22.53 8.27
C ASN A 247 23.37 -21.65 9.44
N GLY A 248 22.09 -21.32 9.50
CA GLY A 248 21.50 -20.48 10.54
C GLY A 248 21.72 -18.97 10.36
N ARG A 249 22.29 -18.51 9.23
CA ARG A 249 22.49 -17.08 8.94
C ARG A 249 21.19 -16.45 8.50
N VAL A 250 20.91 -15.24 9.00
CA VAL A 250 19.74 -14.48 8.58
C VAL A 250 19.92 -13.98 7.15
N THR A 251 19.07 -14.42 6.25
CA THR A 251 19.10 -14.11 4.80
C THR A 251 18.04 -13.11 4.37
N GLY A 252 17.01 -12.91 5.20
CA GLY A 252 15.93 -12.02 4.85
C GLY A 252 14.88 -11.97 5.96
N LEU A 253 13.76 -11.32 5.62
CA LEU A 253 12.58 -11.31 6.45
C LEU A 253 11.31 -11.36 5.57
N VAL A 254 10.20 -11.80 6.15
CA VAL A 254 8.87 -11.66 5.60
C VAL A 254 8.12 -10.67 6.49
N LEU A 255 7.70 -9.57 5.90
CA LEU A 255 6.79 -8.61 6.52
C LEU A 255 5.35 -9.02 6.16
N HIS A 256 4.60 -9.45 7.18
CA HIS A 256 3.15 -9.65 7.07
C HIS A 256 2.44 -8.38 7.55
N GLN A 257 1.74 -7.71 6.66
CA GLN A 257 1.02 -6.48 6.95
C GLN A 257 -0.17 -6.33 5.99
N TYR A 258 -1.30 -5.88 6.51
CA TYR A 258 -2.54 -5.70 5.73
C TYR A 258 -2.96 -6.95 4.95
N GLY A 259 -2.83 -8.13 5.59
CA GLY A 259 -3.20 -9.40 4.98
C GLY A 259 -2.25 -9.91 3.89
N ARG A 260 -1.06 -9.32 3.74
CA ARG A 260 -0.07 -9.66 2.72
C ARG A 260 1.29 -9.99 3.29
N ASP A 261 1.96 -10.91 2.64
CA ASP A 261 3.35 -11.25 2.88
C ASP A 261 4.24 -10.58 1.84
N ARG A 262 5.20 -9.78 2.31
CA ARG A 262 6.25 -9.16 1.48
C ARG A 262 7.60 -9.67 1.94
N THR A 263 8.34 -10.29 1.03
CA THR A 263 9.68 -10.78 1.32
C THR A 263 10.71 -9.68 1.08
N ALA A 264 11.63 -9.51 2.02
CA ALA A 264 12.79 -8.65 1.90
C ALA A 264 14.07 -9.48 2.10
N ASN A 265 15.00 -9.35 1.16
CA ASN A 265 16.31 -9.99 1.26
C ASN A 265 17.27 -9.12 2.05
N LYS A 266 18.06 -9.74 2.95
CA LYS A 266 19.11 -9.02 3.68
C LYS A 266 20.18 -8.55 2.71
N VAL A 267 20.46 -7.24 2.75
CA VAL A 267 21.53 -6.63 1.95
C VAL A 267 22.82 -6.72 2.76
N GLN A 268 23.91 -7.08 2.11
CA GLN A 268 25.21 -7.18 2.76
C GLN A 268 25.84 -5.81 2.95
#